data_8a40ee075768860f1c1962792a314a5b
#
_entry.id   8a40ee075768860f1c1962792a314a5b
#
_cell.length_a   1.000
_cell.length_b   1.000
_cell.length_c   1.000
_cell.angle_alpha   90.00
_cell.angle_beta   90.00
_cell.angle_gamma   90.00
#
_symmetry.space_group_name_H-M   'P 1'
#
loop_
_entity.id
_entity.type
_entity.pdbx_description
1 polymer ?
#
loop_
_entity_poly.entity_id
_entity_poly.type
_entity_poly.pdbx_seq_one_letter_code
_entity_poly.pdbx_strand_id
1 'polypeptide(L)'
;MYELLTGELPFGNPQSMNGLRKRMWAKPFPLRAIRKEIPRWLQEVVLRCLEPRADERYQSATRLRQVLRDPESVKLTERSERLEPPSFWESLKRWLRAAGYEPSPSPLPSKGNQDAPLMIAAIDTRQSDEELRERMQTTAKNLLQAYPESRLICLSTIASTPTFEGNQESETASGIVRGHLVQLMEWAKPLKLPPERISYHVLEALDPATRIVEFAKDNDASLILIGASHKLPNKVTPWRTSMTKIVEEAPCSVHIVRA
;
A
#
# COMPACT_ATOMS: atom_id res chain seq x y z
N MET A 1 10.88 -9.63 -5.55
CA MET A 1 11.03 -11.09 -5.71
C MET A 1 11.81 -11.48 -6.97
N TYR A 2 11.37 -11.11 -8.17
CA TYR A 2 12.10 -11.51 -9.39
C TYR A 2 13.58 -11.12 -9.33
N GLU A 3 13.90 -9.86 -9.10
CA GLU A 3 15.26 -9.35 -8.97
C GLU A 3 16.07 -10.02 -7.85
N LEU A 4 15.47 -10.26 -6.69
CA LEU A 4 16.12 -10.97 -5.58
C LEU A 4 16.50 -12.41 -5.92
N LEU A 5 15.74 -13.05 -6.81
CA LEU A 5 15.97 -14.43 -7.23
C LEU A 5 16.95 -14.54 -8.40
N THR A 6 16.98 -13.54 -9.28
CA THR A 6 17.73 -13.61 -10.54
C THR A 6 18.91 -12.64 -10.63
N GLY A 7 18.92 -11.59 -9.81
CA GLY A 7 19.86 -10.46 -9.94
C GLY A 7 19.51 -9.49 -11.08
N GLU A 8 18.40 -9.72 -11.79
CA GLU A 8 18.01 -8.94 -12.96
C GLU A 8 16.60 -8.36 -12.81
N LEU A 9 16.32 -7.26 -13.50
CA LEU A 9 14.98 -6.69 -13.56
C LEU A 9 14.12 -7.42 -14.60
N PRO A 10 12.84 -7.75 -14.29
CA PRO A 10 11.98 -8.60 -15.14
C PRO A 10 11.72 -8.04 -16.54
N PHE A 11 11.86 -6.73 -16.72
CA PHE A 11 11.65 -6.01 -17.99
C PHE A 11 12.85 -5.14 -18.37
N GLY A 12 14.02 -5.39 -17.76
CA GLY A 12 15.22 -4.56 -17.88
C GLY A 12 15.07 -3.21 -17.18
N ASN A 13 16.07 -2.34 -17.35
CA ASN A 13 16.07 -0.99 -16.78
C ASN A 13 15.59 0.03 -17.83
N PRO A 14 14.31 0.43 -17.88
CA PRO A 14 13.81 1.33 -18.89
C PRO A 14 14.24 2.76 -18.60
N GLN A 15 15.06 3.31 -19.49
CA GLN A 15 15.50 4.72 -19.48
C GLN A 15 14.53 5.67 -20.22
N SER A 16 13.41 5.15 -20.75
CA SER A 16 12.45 5.92 -21.55
C SER A 16 11.01 5.52 -21.31
N MET A 17 10.07 6.41 -21.63
CA MET A 17 8.63 6.13 -21.56
C MET A 17 8.22 4.92 -22.44
N ASN A 18 8.86 4.74 -23.58
CA ASN A 18 8.62 3.58 -24.45
C ASN A 18 9.09 2.28 -23.79
N GLY A 19 10.19 2.32 -23.05
CA GLY A 19 10.66 1.20 -22.23
C GLY A 19 9.68 0.86 -21.10
N LEU A 20 9.08 1.86 -20.46
CA LEU A 20 8.05 1.65 -19.44
C LEU A 20 6.79 1.02 -20.03
N ARG A 21 6.33 1.49 -21.20
CA ARG A 21 5.17 0.92 -21.91
C ARG A 21 5.40 -0.55 -22.31
N LYS A 22 6.65 -0.98 -22.52
CA LYS A 22 6.99 -2.37 -22.79
C LYS A 22 6.45 -3.33 -21.73
N ARG A 23 6.36 -2.91 -20.46
CA ARG A 23 5.79 -3.71 -19.37
C ARG A 23 4.33 -4.11 -19.57
N MET A 24 3.59 -3.35 -20.40
CA MET A 24 2.16 -3.60 -20.64
C MET A 24 1.92 -4.80 -21.57
N TRP A 25 2.92 -5.18 -22.38
CA TRP A 25 2.77 -6.24 -23.37
C TRP A 25 3.92 -7.27 -23.38
N ALA A 26 5.10 -6.92 -22.90
CA ALA A 26 6.23 -7.85 -22.84
C ALA A 26 6.01 -8.89 -21.75
N LYS A 27 6.37 -10.13 -22.04
CA LYS A 27 6.53 -11.16 -21.00
C LYS A 27 7.90 -11.02 -20.35
N PRO A 28 8.00 -11.13 -19.03
CA PRO A 28 9.30 -11.18 -18.37
C PRO A 28 10.06 -12.44 -18.79
N PHE A 29 11.37 -12.38 -18.71
CA PHE A 29 12.22 -13.54 -18.94
C PHE A 29 11.90 -14.63 -17.90
N PRO A 30 11.86 -15.93 -18.26
CA PRO A 30 11.63 -16.97 -17.28
C PRO A 30 12.76 -17.03 -16.24
N LEU A 31 12.45 -17.09 -14.96
CA LEU A 31 13.46 -17.12 -13.90
C LEU A 31 14.38 -18.33 -14.03
N ARG A 32 13.83 -19.49 -14.42
CA ARG A 32 14.57 -20.75 -14.58
C ARG A 32 15.46 -20.79 -15.82
N ALA A 33 15.27 -19.87 -16.77
CA ALA A 33 16.20 -19.67 -17.86
C ALA A 33 17.49 -18.98 -17.38
N ILE A 34 17.40 -18.17 -16.33
CA ILE A 34 18.54 -17.48 -15.70
C ILE A 34 19.17 -18.39 -14.63
N ARG A 35 18.33 -18.97 -13.76
CA ARG A 35 18.78 -19.84 -12.65
C ARG A 35 17.93 -21.10 -12.58
N LYS A 36 18.48 -22.21 -13.01
CA LYS A 36 17.78 -23.51 -13.10
C LYS A 36 17.35 -24.10 -11.75
N GLU A 37 18.02 -23.67 -10.67
CA GLU A 37 17.75 -24.12 -9.30
C GLU A 37 16.41 -23.59 -8.76
N ILE A 38 15.85 -22.56 -9.37
CA ILE A 38 14.56 -22.00 -8.94
C ILE A 38 13.46 -23.03 -9.15
N PRO A 39 12.69 -23.39 -8.09
CA PRO A 39 11.61 -24.35 -8.19
C PRO A 39 10.54 -23.91 -9.18
N ARG A 40 9.90 -24.86 -9.85
CA ARG A 40 8.80 -24.62 -10.83
C ARG A 40 7.66 -23.81 -10.22
N TRP A 41 7.24 -24.17 -8.99
CA TRP A 41 6.16 -23.46 -8.30
C TRP A 41 6.51 -21.99 -8.03
N LEU A 42 7.77 -21.69 -7.69
CA LEU A 42 8.19 -20.33 -7.42
C LEU A 42 8.23 -19.50 -8.71
N GLN A 43 8.68 -20.07 -9.82
CA GLN A 43 8.57 -19.41 -11.14
C GLN A 43 7.12 -19.11 -11.49
N GLU A 44 6.20 -20.06 -11.30
CA GLU A 44 4.76 -19.87 -11.54
C GLU A 44 4.23 -18.68 -10.74
N VAL A 45 4.52 -18.65 -9.45
CA VAL A 45 4.07 -17.57 -8.55
C VAL A 45 4.59 -16.21 -8.98
N VAL A 46 5.90 -16.11 -9.24
CA VAL A 46 6.53 -14.83 -9.60
C VAL A 46 6.05 -14.32 -10.95
N LEU A 47 5.98 -15.19 -11.97
CA LEU A 47 5.50 -14.80 -13.29
C LEU A 47 4.02 -14.41 -13.27
N ARG A 48 3.19 -15.06 -12.45
CA ARG A 48 1.80 -14.69 -12.26
C ARG A 48 1.65 -13.30 -11.64
N CYS A 49 2.51 -12.92 -10.69
CA CYS A 49 2.52 -11.56 -10.15
C CYS A 49 2.89 -10.48 -11.18
N LEU A 50 3.58 -10.87 -12.26
CA LEU A 50 4.04 -9.98 -13.32
C LEU A 50 3.10 -9.94 -14.55
N GLU A 51 1.95 -10.62 -14.51
CA GLU A 51 0.98 -10.54 -15.60
C GLU A 51 0.49 -9.10 -15.80
N PRO A 52 0.32 -8.64 -17.06
CA PRO A 52 -0.12 -7.28 -17.34
C PRO A 52 -1.51 -6.97 -16.78
N ARG A 53 -2.42 -7.93 -16.84
CA ARG A 53 -3.79 -7.80 -16.37
C ARG A 53 -3.87 -8.06 -14.86
N ALA A 54 -4.52 -7.17 -14.13
CA ALA A 54 -4.65 -7.29 -12.69
C ALA A 54 -5.50 -8.51 -12.26
N ASP A 55 -6.53 -8.85 -13.04
CA ASP A 55 -7.41 -10.01 -12.82
C ASP A 55 -6.68 -11.36 -12.98
N GLU A 56 -5.57 -11.39 -13.71
CA GLU A 56 -4.74 -12.59 -13.87
C GLU A 56 -3.73 -12.77 -12.75
N ARG A 57 -3.50 -11.75 -11.91
CA ARG A 57 -2.58 -11.79 -10.76
C ARG A 57 -3.24 -12.43 -9.53
N TYR A 58 -2.50 -12.52 -8.44
CA TYR A 58 -3.09 -12.80 -7.12
C TYR A 58 -3.89 -11.58 -6.65
N GLN A 59 -5.15 -11.80 -6.29
CA GLN A 59 -6.09 -10.73 -5.98
C GLN A 59 -5.86 -10.08 -4.60
N SER A 60 -5.00 -10.65 -3.77
CA SER A 60 -4.58 -10.04 -2.49
C SER A 60 -3.19 -10.51 -2.09
N ALA A 61 -2.50 -9.67 -1.30
CA ALA A 61 -1.22 -10.03 -0.68
C ALA A 61 -1.37 -11.22 0.29
N THR A 62 -2.54 -11.36 0.93
CA THR A 62 -2.87 -12.51 1.79
C THR A 62 -2.87 -13.81 0.99
N ARG A 63 -3.48 -13.81 -0.21
CA ARG A 63 -3.48 -14.98 -1.08
C ARG A 63 -2.09 -15.34 -1.56
N LEU A 64 -1.30 -14.34 -1.95
CA LEU A 64 0.10 -14.53 -2.32
C LEU A 64 0.91 -15.13 -1.16
N ARG A 65 0.73 -14.62 0.05
CA ARG A 65 1.39 -15.14 1.26
C ARG A 65 1.03 -16.60 1.53
N GLN A 66 -0.24 -16.99 1.39
CA GLN A 66 -0.68 -18.38 1.56
C GLN A 66 0.05 -19.30 0.59
N VAL A 67 0.05 -18.93 -0.70
CA VAL A 67 0.68 -19.72 -1.76
C VAL A 67 2.20 -19.84 -1.56
N LEU A 68 2.86 -18.79 -1.06
CA LEU A 68 4.29 -18.84 -0.74
C LEU A 68 4.60 -19.74 0.47
N ARG A 69 3.65 -19.91 1.40
CA ARG A 69 3.81 -20.78 2.58
C ARG A 69 3.47 -22.24 2.28
N ASP A 70 2.66 -22.47 1.28
CA ASP A 70 2.22 -23.81 0.87
C ASP A 70 2.49 -24.02 -0.63
N PRO A 71 3.74 -24.39 -1.00
CA PRO A 71 4.14 -24.63 -2.37
C PRO A 71 3.32 -25.69 -3.10
N GLU A 72 2.78 -26.68 -2.38
CA GLU A 72 2.00 -27.79 -2.96
C GLU A 72 0.62 -27.33 -3.44
N SER A 73 0.10 -26.24 -2.87
CA SER A 73 -1.16 -25.63 -3.33
C SER A 73 -1.06 -24.87 -4.66
N VAL A 74 0.16 -24.71 -5.20
CA VAL A 74 0.39 -23.99 -6.44
C VAL A 74 -0.01 -24.81 -7.65
N LYS A 75 -1.05 -24.38 -8.35
CA LYS A 75 -1.40 -24.96 -9.64
C LYS A 75 -0.37 -24.55 -10.69
N LEU A 76 0.45 -25.51 -11.13
CA LEU A 76 1.43 -25.30 -12.17
C LEU A 76 0.73 -25.16 -13.54
N THR A 77 1.17 -24.17 -14.30
CA THR A 77 0.72 -23.89 -15.67
C THR A 77 1.93 -23.87 -16.61
N GLU A 78 1.71 -23.54 -17.88
CA GLU A 78 2.78 -23.35 -18.86
C GLU A 78 3.88 -22.36 -18.40
N ARG A 79 3.55 -21.42 -17.48
CA ARG A 79 4.52 -20.50 -16.92
C ARG A 79 5.62 -21.22 -16.15
N SER A 80 5.28 -22.29 -15.44
CA SER A 80 6.23 -23.08 -14.64
C SER A 80 7.25 -23.82 -15.47
N GLU A 81 6.88 -24.23 -16.70
CA GLU A 81 7.70 -25.02 -17.60
C GLU A 81 8.54 -24.15 -18.55
N ARG A 82 8.25 -22.88 -18.64
CA ARG A 82 8.90 -21.98 -19.59
C ARG A 82 10.38 -21.81 -19.27
N LEU A 83 11.24 -22.12 -20.24
CA LEU A 83 12.69 -21.97 -20.16
C LEU A 83 13.25 -21.01 -21.22
N GLU A 84 12.44 -20.69 -22.25
CA GLU A 84 12.85 -19.83 -23.34
C GLU A 84 12.20 -18.46 -23.26
N PRO A 85 12.86 -17.41 -23.75
CA PRO A 85 12.24 -16.10 -23.88
C PRO A 85 11.02 -16.17 -24.80
N PRO A 86 10.04 -15.28 -24.62
CA PRO A 86 8.84 -15.26 -25.48
C PRO A 86 9.25 -15.01 -26.94
N SER A 87 8.68 -15.78 -27.86
CA SER A 87 8.89 -15.63 -29.28
C SER A 87 8.52 -14.22 -29.76
N PHE A 88 9.22 -13.72 -30.81
CA PHE A 88 8.92 -12.44 -31.44
C PHE A 88 7.44 -12.33 -31.86
N TRP A 89 6.86 -13.38 -32.40
CA TRP A 89 5.47 -13.44 -32.83
C TRP A 89 4.45 -13.38 -31.68
N GLU A 90 4.76 -13.99 -30.56
CA GLU A 90 3.94 -13.83 -29.34
C GLU A 90 4.00 -12.41 -28.79
N SER A 91 5.18 -11.81 -28.79
CA SER A 91 5.36 -10.42 -28.36
C SER A 91 4.62 -9.44 -29.29
N LEU A 92 4.64 -9.68 -30.61
CA LEU A 92 3.90 -8.88 -31.59
C LEU A 92 2.38 -9.00 -31.43
N LYS A 93 1.85 -10.21 -31.22
CA LYS A 93 0.41 -10.42 -30.95
C LYS A 93 -0.04 -9.70 -29.68
N ARG A 94 0.77 -9.72 -28.63
CA ARG A 94 0.49 -9.01 -27.38
C ARG A 94 0.56 -7.50 -27.56
N TRP A 95 1.53 -7.01 -28.31
CA TRP A 95 1.64 -5.59 -28.66
C TRP A 95 0.41 -5.08 -29.41
N LEU A 96 -0.07 -5.81 -30.42
CA LEU A 96 -1.29 -5.47 -31.15
C LEU A 96 -2.54 -5.45 -30.24
N ARG A 97 -2.64 -6.37 -29.28
CA ARG A 97 -3.71 -6.37 -28.27
C ARG A 97 -3.58 -5.21 -27.28
N ALA A 98 -2.36 -4.83 -26.93
CA ALA A 98 -2.09 -3.74 -26.01
C ALA A 98 -2.25 -2.36 -26.65
N ALA A 99 -2.15 -2.24 -27.98
CA ALA A 99 -2.31 -0.99 -28.71
C ALA A 99 -3.74 -0.40 -28.61
N GLY A 100 -4.74 -1.25 -28.27
CA GLY A 100 -6.12 -0.82 -27.99
C GLY A 100 -6.47 -0.82 -26.50
N TYR A 101 -5.50 -1.04 -25.62
CA TYR A 101 -5.73 -1.14 -24.19
C TYR A 101 -5.47 0.20 -23.50
N GLU A 102 -6.53 0.92 -23.18
CA GLU A 102 -6.47 1.94 -22.14
C GLU A 102 -6.26 1.20 -20.81
N PRO A 103 -5.20 1.53 -20.02
CA PRO A 103 -5.06 0.95 -18.70
C PRO A 103 -6.26 1.36 -17.87
N SER A 104 -7.18 0.43 -17.67
CA SER A 104 -8.20 0.60 -16.65
C SER A 104 -7.48 0.90 -15.35
N PRO A 105 -7.91 1.91 -14.56
CA PRO A 105 -7.38 2.08 -13.23
C PRO A 105 -7.41 0.71 -12.57
N SER A 106 -6.29 0.31 -11.95
CA SER A 106 -6.17 -0.99 -11.26
C SER A 106 -7.45 -1.20 -10.46
N PRO A 107 -8.24 -2.25 -10.72
CA PRO A 107 -9.35 -2.51 -9.84
C PRO A 107 -8.76 -2.64 -8.44
N LEU A 108 -9.21 -1.78 -7.56
CA LEU A 108 -8.90 -1.86 -6.13
C LEU A 108 -9.04 -3.32 -5.69
N PRO A 109 -8.22 -3.80 -4.74
CA PRO A 109 -8.17 -5.20 -4.39
C PRO A 109 -9.57 -5.74 -4.16
N SER A 110 -9.92 -6.62 -5.09
CA SER A 110 -11.09 -7.52 -5.14
C SER A 110 -12.20 -7.35 -4.12
N LYS A 111 -13.39 -7.36 -4.64
CA LYS A 111 -14.73 -7.52 -4.02
C LYS A 111 -14.94 -8.64 -2.97
N GLY A 112 -13.89 -9.16 -2.40
CA GLY A 112 -13.95 -10.10 -1.29
C GLY A 112 -13.90 -9.37 0.05
N ASN A 113 -14.85 -8.56 0.38
CA ASN A 113 -15.15 -7.71 1.54
C ASN A 113 -15.25 -6.22 1.19
N GLN A 114 -15.75 -5.85 0.02
CA GLN A 114 -16.01 -4.44 -0.32
C GLN A 114 -17.10 -3.80 0.56
N ASP A 115 -17.90 -4.62 1.24
CA ASP A 115 -18.92 -4.12 2.18
C ASP A 115 -18.37 -3.82 3.59
N ALA A 116 -17.11 -4.18 3.86
CA ALA A 116 -16.50 -3.91 5.16
C ALA A 116 -15.98 -2.48 5.21
N PRO A 117 -16.50 -1.60 6.09
CA PRO A 117 -16.08 -0.21 6.17
C PRO A 117 -14.58 -0.10 6.41
N LEU A 118 -13.88 0.70 5.61
CA LEU A 118 -12.49 1.04 5.84
C LEU A 118 -12.41 2.29 6.68
N MET A 119 -11.83 2.17 7.86
CA MET A 119 -11.63 3.27 8.79
C MET A 119 -10.17 3.72 8.77
N ILE A 120 -9.93 5.01 8.74
CA ILE A 120 -8.61 5.62 8.85
C ILE A 120 -8.51 6.33 10.18
N ALA A 121 -7.57 5.97 11.05
CA ALA A 121 -7.19 6.74 12.21
C ALA A 121 -5.96 7.57 11.87
N ALA A 122 -6.12 8.88 11.71
CA ALA A 122 -5.03 9.81 11.49
C ALA A 122 -4.44 10.25 12.83
N ILE A 123 -3.21 9.84 13.10
CA ILE A 123 -2.54 9.95 14.39
C ILE A 123 -1.34 10.89 14.25
N ASP A 124 -1.33 11.98 14.99
CA ASP A 124 -0.13 12.80 15.15
C ASP A 124 0.79 12.15 16.18
N THR A 125 1.77 11.42 15.70
CA THR A 125 2.75 10.71 16.54
C THR A 125 3.69 11.65 17.30
N ARG A 126 3.71 12.95 17.00
CA ARG A 126 4.50 13.97 17.73
C ARG A 126 3.75 14.51 18.93
N GLN A 127 2.46 14.23 19.03
CA GLN A 127 1.61 14.73 20.11
C GLN A 127 1.73 13.84 21.35
N SER A 128 2.04 14.47 22.50
CA SER A 128 2.18 13.80 23.79
C SER A 128 0.93 13.87 24.66
N ASP A 129 -0.25 14.15 24.08
CA ASP A 129 -1.52 14.22 24.81
C ASP A 129 -2.09 12.82 25.02
N GLU A 130 -1.77 12.25 26.19
CA GLU A 130 -2.17 10.87 26.53
C GLU A 130 -3.70 10.74 26.68
N GLU A 131 -4.38 11.76 27.19
CA GLU A 131 -5.83 11.77 27.31
C GLU A 131 -6.51 11.68 25.93
N LEU A 132 -6.03 12.47 24.95
CA LEU A 132 -6.53 12.40 23.57
C LEU A 132 -6.26 11.03 22.96
N ARG A 133 -5.07 10.49 23.21
CA ARG A 133 -4.66 9.17 22.72
C ARG A 133 -5.61 8.08 23.22
N GLU A 134 -5.88 8.03 24.52
CA GLU A 134 -6.77 7.04 25.14
C GLU A 134 -8.21 7.18 24.61
N ARG A 135 -8.70 8.42 24.46
CA ARG A 135 -10.03 8.68 23.90
C ARG A 135 -10.15 8.25 22.45
N MET A 136 -9.12 8.51 21.64
CA MET A 136 -9.08 8.03 20.26
C MET A 136 -9.07 6.50 20.18
N GLN A 137 -8.29 5.82 21.02
CA GLN A 137 -8.25 4.36 21.09
C GLN A 137 -9.61 3.79 21.49
N THR A 138 -10.25 4.38 22.51
CA THR A 138 -11.59 3.97 22.98
C THR A 138 -12.63 4.16 21.88
N THR A 139 -12.61 5.30 21.19
CA THR A 139 -13.51 5.58 20.07
C THR A 139 -13.29 4.59 18.93
N ALA A 140 -12.03 4.36 18.55
CA ALA A 140 -11.68 3.37 17.52
C ALA A 140 -12.18 1.97 17.88
N LYS A 141 -11.99 1.55 19.14
CA LYS A 141 -12.48 0.27 19.66
C LYS A 141 -13.99 0.15 19.55
N ASN A 142 -14.74 1.17 19.95
CA ASN A 142 -16.20 1.17 19.91
C ASN A 142 -16.71 1.10 18.45
N LEU A 143 -16.09 1.85 17.54
CA LEU A 143 -16.41 1.80 16.11
C LEU A 143 -16.12 0.41 15.50
N LEU A 144 -14.99 -0.20 15.84
CA LEU A 144 -14.61 -1.54 15.38
C LEU A 144 -15.51 -2.65 15.97
N GLN A 145 -16.08 -2.44 17.15
CA GLN A 145 -17.10 -3.32 17.72
C GLN A 145 -18.45 -3.17 17.03
N ALA A 146 -18.85 -1.94 16.71
CA ALA A 146 -20.08 -1.67 15.96
C ALA A 146 -20.04 -2.22 14.53
N TYR A 147 -18.85 -2.29 13.94
CA TYR A 147 -18.61 -2.81 12.58
C TYR A 147 -17.56 -3.93 12.60
N PRO A 148 -17.93 -5.17 12.97
CA PRO A 148 -16.96 -6.27 13.18
C PRO A 148 -16.13 -6.64 11.96
N GLU A 149 -16.63 -6.42 10.76
CA GLU A 149 -15.93 -6.70 9.50
C GLU A 149 -15.01 -5.55 9.06
N SER A 150 -15.07 -4.39 9.74
CA SER A 150 -14.29 -3.21 9.35
C SER A 150 -12.79 -3.43 9.48
N ARG A 151 -12.04 -2.72 8.64
CA ARG A 151 -10.57 -2.66 8.67
C ARG A 151 -10.11 -1.31 9.14
N LEU A 152 -9.00 -1.26 9.85
CA LEU A 152 -8.41 -0.02 10.36
C LEU A 152 -7.06 0.25 9.68
N ILE A 153 -6.90 1.45 9.18
CA ILE A 153 -5.61 2.01 8.76
C ILE A 153 -5.16 3.01 9.83
N CYS A 154 -4.04 2.75 10.47
CA CYS A 154 -3.36 3.73 11.32
C CYS A 154 -2.40 4.54 10.44
N LEU A 155 -2.65 5.83 10.34
CA LEU A 155 -1.97 6.75 9.43
C LEU A 155 -1.27 7.86 10.19
N SER A 156 -0.02 8.13 9.86
CA SER A 156 0.70 9.34 10.29
C SER A 156 1.29 10.07 9.09
N THR A 157 1.53 11.36 9.24
CA THR A 157 2.17 12.18 8.22
C THR A 157 3.48 12.76 8.73
N ILE A 158 4.50 12.77 7.87
CA ILE A 158 5.78 13.44 8.11
C ILE A 158 5.94 14.59 7.12
N ALA A 159 6.60 15.66 7.56
CA ALA A 159 6.87 16.78 6.69
C ALA A 159 7.88 16.36 5.60
N SER A 160 7.54 16.61 4.34
CA SER A 160 8.52 16.53 3.26
C SER A 160 9.52 17.65 3.44
N THR A 161 10.76 17.34 3.81
CA THR A 161 11.87 18.29 3.72
C THR A 161 12.35 18.30 2.27
N PRO A 162 12.46 19.47 1.61
CA PRO A 162 13.11 19.54 0.31
C PRO A 162 14.56 19.13 0.47
N THR A 163 14.89 17.96 -0.04
CA THR A 163 16.24 17.40 0.01
C THR A 163 17.14 18.16 -0.96
N PHE A 164 18.13 18.87 -0.43
CA PHE A 164 19.32 19.21 -1.18
C PHE A 164 20.19 17.93 -1.28
N GLU A 165 20.63 17.61 -2.48
CA GLU A 165 21.34 16.39 -2.88
C GLU A 165 22.51 16.03 -1.95
N GLY A 166 22.45 14.87 -1.29
CA GLY A 166 23.54 14.29 -0.52
C GLY A 166 23.23 12.88 -0.03
N ASN A 167 24.08 11.93 -0.36
CA ASN A 167 23.94 10.48 -0.11
C ASN A 167 23.82 10.02 1.37
N GLN A 168 23.82 10.92 2.35
CA GLN A 168 23.68 10.58 3.79
C GLN A 168 22.24 10.66 4.33
N GLU A 169 21.29 11.19 3.56
CA GLU A 169 19.92 11.48 4.04
C GLU A 169 18.97 10.27 3.95
N SER A 170 19.28 9.28 3.14
CA SER A 170 18.42 8.10 2.98
C SER A 170 18.33 7.24 4.25
N GLU A 171 19.39 7.14 5.04
CA GLU A 171 19.37 6.39 6.31
C GLU A 171 18.59 7.15 7.39
N THR A 172 18.71 8.47 7.44
CA THR A 172 17.97 9.31 8.40
C THR A 172 16.48 9.33 8.08
N ALA A 173 16.08 9.44 6.82
CA ALA A 173 14.68 9.38 6.38
C ALA A 173 14.04 8.02 6.71
N SER A 174 14.75 6.93 6.43
CA SER A 174 14.30 5.58 6.79
C SER A 174 14.14 5.41 8.31
N GLY A 175 15.01 6.03 9.11
CA GLY A 175 14.92 6.03 10.58
C GLY A 175 13.68 6.76 11.09
N ILE A 176 13.37 7.93 10.51
CA ILE A 176 12.18 8.74 10.86
C ILE A 176 10.90 7.96 10.56
N VAL A 177 10.77 7.42 9.35
CA VAL A 177 9.61 6.59 8.95
C VAL A 177 9.43 5.41 9.88
N ARG A 178 10.54 4.71 10.21
CA ARG A 178 10.51 3.56 11.13
C ARG A 178 10.04 3.97 12.52
N GLY A 179 10.49 5.13 13.03
CA GLY A 179 10.05 5.66 14.32
C GLY A 179 8.54 5.89 14.36
N HIS A 180 7.98 6.53 13.33
CA HIS A 180 6.53 6.75 13.21
C HIS A 180 5.76 5.43 13.11
N LEU A 181 6.25 4.44 12.35
CA LEU A 181 5.61 3.13 12.27
C LEU A 181 5.55 2.42 13.62
N VAL A 182 6.64 2.45 14.40
CA VAL A 182 6.66 1.88 15.76
C VAL A 182 5.63 2.57 16.65
N GLN A 183 5.52 3.90 16.60
CA GLN A 183 4.53 4.65 17.37
C GLN A 183 3.09 4.32 16.96
N LEU A 184 2.82 4.13 15.66
CA LEU A 184 1.51 3.69 15.18
C LEU A 184 1.17 2.28 15.68
N MET A 185 2.14 1.37 15.68
CA MET A 185 1.96 0.00 16.20
C MET A 185 1.68 0.01 17.71
N GLU A 186 2.42 0.82 18.47
CA GLU A 186 2.19 0.96 19.93
C GLU A 186 0.82 1.62 20.21
N TRP A 187 0.42 2.61 19.41
CA TRP A 187 -0.91 3.20 19.52
C TRP A 187 -2.02 2.17 19.30
N ALA A 188 -1.85 1.28 18.33
CA ALA A 188 -2.87 0.30 17.95
C ALA A 188 -2.90 -0.94 18.85
N LYS A 189 -1.85 -1.22 19.61
CA LYS A 189 -1.70 -2.42 20.44
C LYS A 189 -2.89 -2.72 21.38
N PRO A 190 -3.51 -1.72 22.07
CA PRO A 190 -4.68 -1.97 22.92
C PRO A 190 -5.94 -2.39 22.15
N LEU A 191 -6.00 -2.17 20.83
CA LEU A 191 -7.16 -2.53 20.00
C LEU A 191 -7.24 -4.04 19.74
N LYS A 192 -6.13 -4.77 19.90
CA LYS A 192 -6.03 -6.24 19.75
C LYS A 192 -6.63 -6.77 18.46
N LEU A 193 -6.46 -6.03 17.34
CA LEU A 193 -6.94 -6.44 16.03
C LEU A 193 -6.04 -7.52 15.42
N PRO A 194 -6.61 -8.47 14.68
CA PRO A 194 -5.80 -9.41 13.91
C PRO A 194 -5.09 -8.71 12.74
N PRO A 195 -3.91 -9.20 12.32
CA PRO A 195 -3.09 -8.53 11.29
C PRO A 195 -3.80 -8.29 9.94
N GLU A 196 -4.84 -9.05 9.66
CA GLU A 196 -5.64 -8.92 8.43
C GLU A 196 -6.56 -7.69 8.45
N ARG A 197 -6.87 -7.19 9.64
CA ARG A 197 -7.80 -6.07 9.85
C ARG A 197 -7.13 -4.75 10.16
N ILE A 198 -5.80 -4.73 10.27
CA ILE A 198 -5.05 -3.51 10.58
C ILE A 198 -3.85 -3.32 9.66
N SER A 199 -3.60 -2.08 9.26
CA SER A 199 -2.39 -1.70 8.53
C SER A 199 -1.86 -0.35 9.01
N TYR A 200 -0.58 -0.10 8.74
CA TYR A 200 0.15 1.07 9.22
C TYR A 200 0.78 1.79 8.05
N HIS A 201 0.57 3.11 7.95
CA HIS A 201 1.08 3.92 6.88
C HIS A 201 1.68 5.22 7.40
N VAL A 202 2.82 5.60 6.85
CA VAL A 202 3.45 6.90 7.08
C VAL A 202 3.56 7.58 5.73
N LEU A 203 2.93 8.74 5.59
CA LEU A 203 2.89 9.50 4.35
C LEU A 203 3.76 10.73 4.45
N GLU A 204 4.55 10.99 3.44
CA GLU A 204 5.26 12.26 3.29
C GLU A 204 4.31 13.30 2.70
N ALA A 205 4.29 14.49 3.29
CA ALA A 205 3.40 15.55 2.85
C ALA A 205 3.94 16.95 3.19
N LEU A 206 3.76 17.89 2.28
CA LEU A 206 3.88 19.31 2.57
C LEU A 206 2.64 19.83 3.31
N ASP A 207 1.47 19.35 2.91
CA ASP A 207 0.18 19.59 3.56
C ASP A 207 -0.42 18.26 4.04
N PRO A 208 -0.36 17.98 5.36
CA PRO A 208 -0.92 16.77 5.94
C PRO A 208 -2.40 16.54 5.63
N ALA A 209 -3.21 17.62 5.63
CA ALA A 209 -4.65 17.51 5.40
C ALA A 209 -4.96 16.99 4.01
N THR A 210 -4.40 17.64 2.99
CA THR A 210 -4.57 17.21 1.60
C THR A 210 -4.17 15.76 1.42
N ARG A 211 -3.05 15.37 1.98
CA ARG A 211 -2.54 14.01 1.81
C ARG A 211 -3.40 12.95 2.49
N ILE A 212 -3.99 13.27 3.65
CA ILE A 212 -4.94 12.38 4.33
C ILE A 212 -6.22 12.24 3.51
N VAL A 213 -6.76 13.34 2.97
CA VAL A 213 -7.96 13.35 2.13
C VAL A 213 -7.76 12.57 0.83
N GLU A 214 -6.65 12.78 0.13
CA GLU A 214 -6.28 12.01 -1.06
C GLU A 214 -6.17 10.52 -0.74
N PHE A 215 -5.46 10.18 0.34
CA PHE A 215 -5.32 8.79 0.77
C PHE A 215 -6.68 8.14 1.10
N ALA A 216 -7.58 8.88 1.73
CA ALA A 216 -8.94 8.41 2.03
C ALA A 216 -9.74 8.17 0.74
N LYS A 217 -9.62 9.06 -0.24
CA LYS A 217 -10.26 8.94 -1.55
C LYS A 217 -9.71 7.75 -2.34
N ASP A 218 -8.38 7.61 -2.40
CA ASP A 218 -7.71 6.54 -3.14
C ASP A 218 -7.99 5.14 -2.59
N ASN A 219 -8.40 5.06 -1.31
CA ASN A 219 -8.70 3.81 -0.63
C ASN A 219 -10.20 3.58 -0.35
N ASP A 220 -11.10 4.41 -0.89
CA ASP A 220 -12.54 4.35 -0.64
C ASP A 220 -12.86 4.24 0.86
N ALA A 221 -12.23 5.08 1.67
CA ALA A 221 -12.43 5.09 3.11
C ALA A 221 -13.87 5.47 3.46
N SER A 222 -14.45 4.79 4.43
CA SER A 222 -15.81 5.06 4.93
C SER A 222 -15.81 6.04 6.08
N LEU A 223 -14.69 6.15 6.80
CA LEU A 223 -14.58 7.02 7.98
C LEU A 223 -13.11 7.43 8.22
N ILE A 224 -12.94 8.71 8.58
CA ILE A 224 -11.66 9.24 9.09
C ILE A 224 -11.87 9.60 10.56
N LEU A 225 -11.05 9.03 11.45
CA LEU A 225 -10.97 9.37 12.87
C LEU A 225 -9.76 10.28 13.10
N ILE A 226 -9.99 11.48 13.63
CA ILE A 226 -8.95 12.47 13.93
C ILE A 226 -9.07 12.98 15.36
N GLY A 227 -7.93 13.35 15.95
CA GLY A 227 -7.85 13.90 17.29
C GLY A 227 -7.70 15.41 17.33
N ALA A 228 -8.42 16.08 18.22
CA ALA A 228 -8.34 17.53 18.49
C ALA A 228 -7.93 17.76 19.94
N SER A 229 -6.67 18.15 20.18
CA SER A 229 -6.20 18.54 21.52
C SER A 229 -6.54 19.97 21.86
N HIS A 230 -6.99 20.21 23.10
CA HIS A 230 -7.18 21.55 23.66
C HIS A 230 -5.89 22.17 24.22
N LYS A 231 -4.86 21.36 24.43
CA LYS A 231 -3.59 21.77 25.10
C LYS A 231 -2.62 22.52 24.19
N LEU A 232 -3.02 22.87 22.98
CA LEU A 232 -2.15 23.63 22.07
C LEU A 232 -2.12 25.11 22.48
N PRO A 233 -0.93 25.69 22.72
CA PRO A 233 -0.79 27.11 23.02
C PRO A 233 -1.33 27.96 21.85
N ASN A 234 -1.69 29.22 22.15
CA ASN A 234 -2.33 30.26 21.29
C ASN A 234 -1.71 30.53 19.91
N LYS A 235 -0.83 29.70 19.40
CA LYS A 235 -0.31 29.76 18.03
C LYS A 235 -1.18 28.92 17.11
N VAL A 236 -1.65 29.51 16.02
CA VAL A 236 -2.29 28.80 14.91
C VAL A 236 -1.32 27.69 14.45
N THR A 237 -1.56 26.47 14.90
CA THR A 237 -0.73 25.34 14.51
C THR A 237 -1.21 24.81 13.16
N PRO A 238 -0.30 24.37 12.29
CA PRO A 238 -0.67 23.79 10.99
C PRO A 238 -1.72 22.69 11.10
N TRP A 239 -1.74 21.95 12.22
CA TRP A 239 -2.70 20.86 12.47
C TRP A 239 -4.15 21.35 12.66
N ARG A 240 -4.38 22.51 13.26
CA ARG A 240 -5.73 23.07 13.43
C ARG A 240 -6.34 23.51 12.09
N THR A 241 -5.53 24.08 11.22
CA THR A 241 -5.89 24.40 9.83
C THR A 241 -6.12 23.09 9.05
N SER A 242 -5.30 22.06 9.30
CA SER A 242 -5.45 20.72 8.69
C SER A 242 -6.76 20.04 9.04
N MET A 243 -7.26 20.15 10.29
CA MET A 243 -8.52 19.55 10.68
C MET A 243 -9.72 20.17 9.94
N THR A 244 -9.78 21.51 9.85
CA THR A 244 -10.85 22.19 9.11
C THR A 244 -10.88 21.72 7.66
N LYS A 245 -9.72 21.66 7.02
CA LYS A 245 -9.59 21.20 5.64
C LYS A 245 -10.01 19.73 5.47
N ILE A 246 -9.62 18.84 6.40
CA ILE A 246 -10.07 17.44 6.35
C ILE A 246 -11.59 17.36 6.44
N VAL A 247 -12.23 18.11 7.33
CA VAL A 247 -13.68 18.10 7.49
C VAL A 247 -14.40 18.61 6.25
N GLU A 248 -13.85 19.63 5.59
CA GLU A 248 -14.45 20.25 4.39
C GLU A 248 -14.27 19.40 3.13
N GLU A 249 -13.13 18.73 2.99
CA GLU A 249 -12.73 18.05 1.74
C GLU A 249 -12.82 16.52 1.80
N ALA A 250 -13.09 15.91 2.97
CA ALA A 250 -13.11 14.46 3.12
C ALA A 250 -14.19 13.82 2.22
N PRO A 251 -13.87 12.70 1.54
CA PRO A 251 -14.83 11.96 0.71
C PRO A 251 -15.81 11.12 1.54
N CYS A 252 -15.64 11.05 2.85
CA CYS A 252 -16.35 10.17 3.77
C CYS A 252 -16.65 10.86 5.10
N SER A 253 -17.31 10.15 6.03
CA SER A 253 -17.57 10.66 7.38
C SER A 253 -16.28 10.98 8.13
N VAL A 254 -16.29 12.07 8.91
CA VAL A 254 -15.17 12.45 9.77
C VAL A 254 -15.62 12.46 11.23
N HIS A 255 -14.93 11.69 12.05
CA HIS A 255 -15.17 11.62 13.49
C HIS A 255 -14.03 12.36 14.23
N ILE A 256 -14.37 13.45 14.91
CA ILE A 256 -13.43 14.25 15.66
C ILE A 256 -13.49 13.87 17.14
N VAL A 257 -12.39 13.38 17.68
CA VAL A 257 -12.25 13.10 19.12
C VAL A 257 -11.57 14.28 19.78
N ARG A 258 -12.16 14.77 20.87
CA ARG A 258 -11.62 15.86 21.68
C ARG A 258 -11.18 15.35 23.06
N ALA A 259 -10.03 15.87 23.50
CA ALA A 259 -9.55 15.65 24.87
C ALA A 259 -10.32 16.51 25.85
#